data_373772c083a40ce8d567ec6d0f790105
#
_entry.id   373772c083a40ce8d567ec6d0f790105
#
_cell.length_a   1.000
_cell.length_b   1.000
_cell.length_c   1.000
_cell.angle_alpha   90.00
_cell.angle_beta   90.00
_cell.angle_gamma   90.00
#
_symmetry.space_group_name_H-M   'P 1'
#
loop_
_entity.id
_entity.type
_entity.pdbx_description
1 polymer ?
#
loop_
_entity_poly.entity_id
_entity_poly.type
_entity_poly.pdbx_seq_one_letter_code
_entity_poly.pdbx_strand_id
1 'polypeptide(L)'
;MSEEHVERRLVAILAADVVGYSRLMEVDEEHTLNLLRQHRREFFDPTVTKHGGRIFKVMGDGFLVEFGSVINAARCAVEIQRGMPERNAGIPEDRHFKFRMGINLGDIIVDGDDFQGDGVNLAVRLQGLAMPGGIACSEAVRHAVGNKLGVDFADQGTRTVKNIAQQVHVYFANWDQGVSYVETHVAARTVQTLVRSDKPSVAILPFANLSADPDQQYFSDGITEDIITDLSNVSGLFVLSRNTVFAFKGRTDKMERIARELGVGYIVEGSVRKAVNRVRINAELIEGATDGHVWAARYDRDLTDIFAVQDEIAKAVVAQLRVKLLPEERKAIEQAPTDNVEAYTHYLRGRDYSHIATRANHLMARQSYIRAIELDPGYARAYAGLAVCDVRLQSNYGSPIHVDDILATADKALALDANLAEAHSARGFALSLADRRSEAAAAFEQALTLDANCHEANRYYAEFCVTGGQFEFAATYFMRAMEIKPSDYGAPVMLVNVFRTLGQQNDAELYARIALERAEEELRLHPENANCACLGAIVLAFLGERDRAAKWLDRSLAIDPNDINVQYNAACTYALLGEFERSIDLLEAWLPQAGAEMRLWFKNDSDFASVRSHPRYQKLLQLLQ
;
A
#
# COMPACT_ATOMS: atom_id res chain seq x y z
N MET A 1 27.89 -35.99 -34.50
CA MET A 1 26.92 -35.02 -33.94
C MET A 1 27.71 -33.74 -33.76
N SER A 2 27.47 -32.76 -34.64
CA SER A 2 28.11 -31.44 -34.54
C SER A 2 27.53 -30.73 -33.30
N GLU A 3 28.38 -30.33 -32.37
CA GLU A 3 28.02 -29.41 -31.30
C GLU A 3 27.52 -28.13 -31.97
N GLU A 4 26.22 -27.83 -31.84
CA GLU A 4 25.66 -26.53 -32.18
C GLU A 4 26.32 -25.49 -31.28
N HIS A 5 27.16 -24.67 -31.88
CA HIS A 5 27.87 -23.59 -31.20
C HIS A 5 26.86 -22.48 -30.91
N VAL A 6 26.36 -22.40 -29.67
CA VAL A 6 25.44 -21.35 -29.21
C VAL A 6 26.21 -20.03 -29.15
N GLU A 7 25.93 -19.12 -30.09
CA GLU A 7 26.53 -17.79 -30.10
C GLU A 7 25.91 -16.92 -28.98
N ARG A 8 26.78 -16.43 -28.07
CA ARG A 8 26.38 -15.48 -27.00
C ARG A 8 26.91 -14.10 -27.33
N ARG A 9 26.07 -13.07 -27.09
CA ARG A 9 26.45 -11.68 -27.33
C ARG A 9 25.95 -10.81 -26.18
N LEU A 10 26.80 -9.87 -25.75
CA LEU A 10 26.40 -8.82 -24.77
C LEU A 10 25.80 -7.64 -25.55
N VAL A 11 24.52 -7.37 -25.36
CA VAL A 11 23.80 -6.29 -26.06
C VAL A 11 22.89 -5.52 -25.09
N ALA A 12 22.54 -4.31 -25.49
CA ALA A 12 21.48 -3.58 -24.79
C ALA A 12 20.11 -3.93 -25.40
N ILE A 13 19.19 -4.36 -24.58
CA ILE A 13 17.81 -4.69 -24.96
C ILE A 13 16.89 -3.61 -24.44
N LEU A 14 16.08 -3.05 -25.35
CA LEU A 14 14.94 -2.20 -25.04
C LEU A 14 13.66 -3.01 -25.25
N ALA A 15 12.88 -3.18 -24.17
CA ALA A 15 11.51 -3.67 -24.24
C ALA A 15 10.56 -2.48 -24.15
N ALA A 16 9.57 -2.41 -25.04
CA ALA A 16 8.54 -1.37 -25.03
C ALA A 16 7.16 -2.01 -25.19
N ASP A 17 6.14 -1.44 -24.57
CA ASP A 17 4.76 -1.92 -24.58
C ASP A 17 3.79 -0.75 -24.50
N VAL A 18 2.62 -0.88 -25.13
CA VAL A 18 1.59 0.17 -25.12
C VAL A 18 0.70 0.02 -23.89
N VAL A 19 0.61 1.07 -23.10
CA VAL A 19 -0.20 1.08 -21.88
C VAL A 19 -1.68 0.95 -22.20
N GLY A 20 -2.33 -0.09 -21.64
CA GLY A 20 -3.78 -0.28 -21.80
C GLY A 20 -4.23 -0.64 -23.21
N TYR A 21 -3.38 -1.25 -24.01
CA TYR A 21 -3.66 -1.61 -25.41
C TYR A 21 -4.96 -2.42 -25.56
N SER A 22 -5.19 -3.42 -24.72
CA SER A 22 -6.43 -4.21 -24.75
C SER A 22 -7.68 -3.35 -24.56
N ARG A 23 -7.63 -2.36 -23.67
CA ARG A 23 -8.72 -1.40 -23.45
C ARG A 23 -8.95 -0.52 -24.69
N LEU A 24 -7.88 -0.05 -25.31
CA LEU A 24 -7.98 0.75 -26.54
C LEU A 24 -8.61 -0.08 -27.67
N MET A 25 -8.27 -1.37 -27.76
CA MET A 25 -8.84 -2.32 -28.71
C MET A 25 -10.33 -2.58 -28.45
N GLU A 26 -10.75 -2.70 -27.18
CA GLU A 26 -12.15 -2.88 -26.83
C GLU A 26 -13.03 -1.68 -27.17
N VAL A 27 -12.46 -0.46 -27.13
CA VAL A 27 -13.20 0.78 -27.46
C VAL A 27 -13.33 0.96 -28.97
N ASP A 28 -12.26 0.72 -29.72
CA ASP A 28 -12.24 0.87 -31.19
C ASP A 28 -11.04 0.08 -31.75
N GLU A 29 -11.30 -1.18 -32.11
CA GLU A 29 -10.26 -2.12 -32.56
C GLU A 29 -9.56 -1.63 -33.83
N GLU A 30 -10.33 -1.25 -34.84
CA GLU A 30 -9.79 -0.88 -36.14
C GLU A 30 -8.97 0.42 -36.06
N HIS A 31 -9.48 1.42 -35.35
CA HIS A 31 -8.78 2.68 -35.14
C HIS A 31 -7.49 2.49 -34.34
N THR A 32 -7.53 1.70 -33.25
CA THR A 32 -6.37 1.42 -32.40
C THR A 32 -5.27 0.71 -33.15
N LEU A 33 -5.60 -0.32 -33.95
CA LEU A 33 -4.63 -1.01 -34.79
C LEU A 33 -4.00 -0.09 -35.86
N ASN A 34 -4.82 0.74 -36.51
CA ASN A 34 -4.33 1.68 -37.52
C ASN A 34 -3.42 2.74 -36.89
N LEU A 35 -3.77 3.26 -35.72
CA LEU A 35 -2.97 4.26 -35.01
C LEU A 35 -1.64 3.66 -34.52
N LEU A 36 -1.63 2.43 -33.99
CA LEU A 36 -0.39 1.72 -33.62
C LEU A 36 0.53 1.53 -34.84
N ARG A 37 -0.03 1.09 -35.98
CA ARG A 37 0.72 0.92 -37.23
C ARG A 37 1.29 2.24 -37.74
N GLN A 38 0.52 3.33 -37.61
CA GLN A 38 0.95 4.67 -37.97
C GLN A 38 2.11 5.15 -37.09
N HIS A 39 1.97 5.05 -35.75
CA HIS A 39 3.04 5.43 -34.81
C HIS A 39 4.31 4.63 -35.03
N ARG A 40 4.19 3.34 -35.33
CA ARG A 40 5.36 2.52 -35.69
C ARG A 40 6.04 3.05 -36.94
N ARG A 41 5.29 3.12 -38.05
CA ARG A 41 5.86 3.47 -39.38
C ARG A 41 6.46 4.87 -39.41
N GLU A 42 5.79 5.84 -38.73
CA GLU A 42 6.13 7.25 -38.86
C GLU A 42 7.07 7.75 -37.75
N PHE A 43 7.21 7.01 -36.66
CA PHE A 43 8.00 7.48 -35.54
C PHE A 43 8.82 6.40 -34.84
N PHE A 44 8.22 5.33 -34.33
CA PHE A 44 8.91 4.35 -33.50
C PHE A 44 10.03 3.65 -34.30
N ASP A 45 9.68 2.99 -35.39
CA ASP A 45 10.63 2.23 -36.23
C ASP A 45 11.74 3.13 -36.81
N PRO A 46 11.44 4.36 -37.34
CA PRO A 46 12.48 5.31 -37.75
C PRO A 46 13.40 5.77 -36.61
N THR A 47 12.86 6.03 -35.41
CA THR A 47 13.68 6.44 -34.26
C THR A 47 14.59 5.31 -33.80
N VAL A 48 14.11 4.07 -33.76
CA VAL A 48 14.92 2.89 -33.46
C VAL A 48 16.08 2.80 -34.46
N THR A 49 15.79 2.90 -35.76
CA THR A 49 16.81 2.83 -36.83
C THR A 49 17.82 3.97 -36.74
N LYS A 50 17.37 5.20 -36.48
CA LYS A 50 18.22 6.40 -36.29
C LYS A 50 19.27 6.20 -35.18
N HIS A 51 18.92 5.47 -34.12
CA HIS A 51 19.84 5.16 -33.03
C HIS A 51 20.58 3.84 -33.19
N GLY A 52 20.51 3.22 -34.35
CA GLY A 52 21.23 1.97 -34.67
C GLY A 52 20.66 0.75 -33.96
N GLY A 53 19.37 0.78 -33.62
CA GLY A 53 18.63 -0.36 -33.07
C GLY A 53 18.05 -1.25 -34.17
N ARG A 54 17.79 -2.52 -33.82
CA ARG A 54 17.05 -3.49 -34.64
C ARG A 54 15.90 -4.08 -33.85
N ILE A 55 14.66 -3.96 -34.35
CA ILE A 55 13.51 -4.65 -33.79
C ILE A 55 13.62 -6.12 -34.17
N PHE A 56 13.79 -7.02 -33.19
CA PHE A 56 13.93 -8.45 -33.46
C PHE A 56 12.68 -9.24 -33.12
N LYS A 57 11.77 -8.65 -32.31
CA LYS A 57 10.51 -9.31 -31.95
C LYS A 57 9.39 -8.31 -31.76
N VAL A 58 8.20 -8.66 -32.27
CA VAL A 58 6.95 -7.94 -32.06
C VAL A 58 5.94 -8.91 -31.46
N MET A 59 5.34 -8.54 -30.33
CA MET A 59 4.41 -9.37 -29.58
C MET A 59 3.12 -8.56 -29.30
N GLY A 60 2.21 -8.54 -30.29
CA GLY A 60 1.01 -7.70 -30.21
C GLY A 60 1.37 -6.22 -30.23
N ASP A 61 1.22 -5.56 -29.10
CA ASP A 61 1.55 -4.15 -28.83
C ASP A 61 2.94 -3.96 -28.21
N GLY A 62 3.65 -5.06 -27.94
CA GLY A 62 4.99 -5.07 -27.37
C GLY A 62 6.10 -5.20 -28.41
N PHE A 63 7.24 -4.53 -28.17
CA PHE A 63 8.41 -4.51 -29.06
C PHE A 63 9.67 -4.86 -28.27
N LEU A 64 10.51 -5.72 -28.88
CA LEU A 64 11.85 -5.98 -28.37
C LEU A 64 12.89 -5.51 -29.41
N VAL A 65 13.79 -4.65 -28.95
CA VAL A 65 14.77 -3.97 -29.76
C VAL A 65 16.17 -4.23 -29.22
N GLU A 66 17.11 -4.63 -30.07
CA GLU A 66 18.55 -4.71 -29.73
C GLU A 66 19.29 -3.45 -30.13
N PHE A 67 20.31 -3.12 -29.35
CA PHE A 67 21.26 -2.06 -29.64
C PHE A 67 22.67 -2.52 -29.31
N GLY A 68 23.61 -2.23 -30.20
CA GLY A 68 25.06 -2.42 -29.94
C GLY A 68 25.61 -1.44 -28.89
N SER A 69 24.82 -0.46 -28.45
CA SER A 69 25.22 0.57 -27.47
C SER A 69 24.10 0.87 -26.49
N VAL A 70 24.39 0.74 -25.18
CA VAL A 70 23.48 1.12 -24.07
C VAL A 70 23.07 2.59 -24.17
N ILE A 71 24.01 3.47 -24.54
CA ILE A 71 23.74 4.90 -24.65
C ILE A 71 22.74 5.18 -25.77
N ASN A 72 22.84 4.46 -26.87
CA ASN A 72 21.91 4.60 -27.99
C ASN A 72 20.53 4.04 -27.67
N ALA A 73 20.45 2.91 -26.93
CA ALA A 73 19.19 2.39 -26.42
C ALA A 73 18.47 3.41 -25.51
N ALA A 74 19.20 4.02 -24.58
CA ALA A 74 18.66 5.03 -23.69
C ALA A 74 18.26 6.33 -24.44
N ARG A 75 19.04 6.79 -25.42
CA ARG A 75 18.67 7.94 -26.28
C ARG A 75 17.42 7.67 -27.08
N CYS A 76 17.30 6.49 -27.66
CA CYS A 76 16.14 6.07 -28.42
C CYS A 76 14.89 6.09 -27.53
N ALA A 77 14.96 5.49 -26.34
CA ALA A 77 13.84 5.47 -25.40
C ALA A 77 13.38 6.87 -25.00
N VAL A 78 14.33 7.75 -24.65
CA VAL A 78 14.05 9.16 -24.29
C VAL A 78 13.43 9.92 -25.47
N GLU A 79 13.95 9.76 -26.69
CA GLU A 79 13.40 10.45 -27.87
C GLU A 79 11.98 9.97 -28.17
N ILE A 80 11.69 8.67 -28.05
CA ILE A 80 10.34 8.14 -28.24
C ILE A 80 9.38 8.72 -27.18
N GLN A 81 9.77 8.68 -25.91
CA GLN A 81 8.90 9.19 -24.85
C GLN A 81 8.63 10.69 -24.99
N ARG A 82 9.62 11.50 -25.38
CA ARG A 82 9.45 12.95 -25.63
C ARG A 82 8.56 13.27 -26.83
N GLY A 83 8.53 12.41 -27.84
CA GLY A 83 7.73 12.65 -29.04
C GLY A 83 6.29 12.17 -28.95
N MET A 84 5.92 11.36 -27.97
CA MET A 84 4.56 10.83 -27.83
C MET A 84 3.51 11.89 -27.42
N PRO A 85 3.78 12.85 -26.51
CA PRO A 85 2.81 13.90 -26.17
C PRO A 85 2.34 14.71 -27.39
N GLU A 86 3.23 15.10 -28.28
CA GLU A 86 2.87 15.81 -29.52
C GLU A 86 1.98 14.96 -30.43
N ARG A 87 2.20 13.65 -30.48
CA ARG A 87 1.40 12.71 -31.28
C ARG A 87 0.05 12.41 -30.68
N ASN A 88 -0.10 12.57 -29.40
CA ASN A 88 -1.35 12.48 -28.68
C ASN A 88 -2.14 13.83 -28.71
N ALA A 89 -1.53 14.91 -29.22
CA ALA A 89 -2.19 16.21 -29.27
C ALA A 89 -3.48 16.15 -30.12
N GLY A 90 -4.61 16.56 -29.53
CA GLY A 90 -5.93 16.51 -30.17
C GLY A 90 -6.66 15.17 -30.07
N ILE A 91 -6.04 14.14 -29.45
CA ILE A 91 -6.69 12.88 -29.12
C ILE A 91 -7.24 12.98 -27.69
N PRO A 92 -8.45 12.48 -27.38
CA PRO A 92 -8.93 12.39 -26.01
C PRO A 92 -7.97 11.60 -25.11
N GLU A 93 -7.78 12.03 -23.86
CA GLU A 93 -6.74 11.48 -22.96
C GLU A 93 -6.90 9.97 -22.70
N ASP A 94 -8.12 9.48 -22.65
CA ASP A 94 -8.48 8.07 -22.51
C ASP A 94 -8.05 7.20 -23.72
N ARG A 95 -7.69 7.84 -24.85
CA ARG A 95 -7.22 7.20 -26.09
C ARG A 95 -5.75 7.49 -26.41
N HIS A 96 -5.01 8.14 -25.50
CA HIS A 96 -3.60 8.41 -25.70
C HIS A 96 -2.77 7.13 -25.76
N PHE A 97 -1.84 7.06 -26.73
CA PHE A 97 -0.80 6.05 -26.80
C PHE A 97 0.36 6.45 -25.88
N LYS A 98 0.57 5.68 -24.81
CA LYS A 98 1.70 5.86 -23.86
C LYS A 98 2.51 4.56 -23.84
N PHE A 99 3.84 4.65 -23.98
CA PHE A 99 4.71 3.47 -23.87
C PHE A 99 5.23 3.31 -22.44
N ARG A 100 5.39 2.07 -21.98
CA ARG A 100 6.30 1.71 -20.89
C ARG A 100 7.53 1.10 -21.48
N MET A 101 8.71 1.47 -21.00
CA MET A 101 9.97 0.99 -21.57
C MET A 101 10.90 0.46 -20.48
N GLY A 102 11.56 -0.67 -20.78
CA GLY A 102 12.56 -1.30 -19.93
C GLY A 102 13.88 -1.47 -20.69
N ILE A 103 15.01 -1.07 -20.09
CA ILE A 103 16.32 -1.19 -20.72
C ILE A 103 17.23 -2.05 -19.85
N ASN A 104 17.84 -3.07 -20.45
CA ASN A 104 18.83 -3.90 -19.79
C ASN A 104 20.06 -4.11 -20.69
N LEU A 105 21.23 -4.25 -20.05
CA LEU A 105 22.46 -4.71 -20.68
C LEU A 105 22.73 -6.13 -20.18
N GLY A 106 22.74 -7.11 -21.07
CA GLY A 106 22.93 -8.50 -20.66
C GLY A 106 23.28 -9.42 -21.83
N ASP A 107 23.71 -10.63 -21.46
CA ASP A 107 24.01 -11.68 -22.41
C ASP A 107 22.72 -12.24 -23.02
N ILE A 108 22.77 -12.45 -24.34
CA ILE A 108 21.72 -13.10 -25.11
C ILE A 108 22.25 -14.29 -25.87
N ILE A 109 21.36 -15.22 -26.14
CA ILE A 109 21.59 -16.35 -27.07
C ILE A 109 20.98 -15.98 -28.41
N VAL A 110 21.77 -16.07 -29.45
CA VAL A 110 21.35 -15.82 -30.84
C VAL A 110 20.78 -17.10 -31.40
N ASP A 111 19.51 -17.10 -31.81
CA ASP A 111 18.83 -18.22 -32.46
C ASP A 111 18.21 -17.71 -33.78
N GLY A 112 19.00 -17.74 -34.84
CA GLY A 112 18.62 -17.14 -36.13
C GLY A 112 18.40 -15.64 -36.02
N ASP A 113 17.17 -15.19 -36.27
CA ASP A 113 16.75 -13.79 -36.14
C ASP A 113 16.13 -13.45 -34.77
N ASP A 114 15.90 -14.44 -33.87
CA ASP A 114 15.34 -14.25 -32.53
C ASP A 114 16.46 -14.25 -31.45
N PHE A 115 16.19 -13.60 -30.34
CA PHE A 115 17.09 -13.53 -29.20
C PHE A 115 16.40 -14.06 -27.95
N GLN A 116 17.11 -14.91 -27.22
CA GLN A 116 16.63 -15.54 -26.00
C GLN A 116 17.65 -15.34 -24.87
N GLY A 117 17.19 -15.53 -23.64
CA GLY A 117 18.04 -15.51 -22.45
C GLY A 117 17.60 -14.51 -21.37
N ASP A 118 18.34 -14.55 -20.26
CA ASP A 118 18.01 -13.75 -19.06
C ASP A 118 18.09 -12.24 -19.32
N GLY A 119 18.95 -11.80 -20.26
CA GLY A 119 19.08 -10.40 -20.66
C GLY A 119 17.77 -9.84 -21.25
N VAL A 120 17.10 -10.62 -22.12
CA VAL A 120 15.80 -10.25 -22.74
C VAL A 120 14.70 -10.27 -21.67
N ASN A 121 14.65 -11.35 -20.87
CA ASN A 121 13.66 -11.50 -19.82
C ASN A 121 13.72 -10.33 -18.83
N LEU A 122 14.90 -9.90 -18.44
CA LEU A 122 15.08 -8.78 -17.53
C LEU A 122 14.59 -7.45 -18.15
N ALA A 123 14.89 -7.17 -19.42
CA ALA A 123 14.37 -5.97 -20.09
C ALA A 123 12.83 -5.91 -20.08
N VAL A 124 12.16 -7.03 -20.37
CA VAL A 124 10.68 -7.15 -20.30
C VAL A 124 10.16 -6.92 -18.89
N ARG A 125 10.87 -7.41 -17.86
CA ARG A 125 10.46 -7.20 -16.47
C ARG A 125 10.65 -5.75 -16.03
N LEU A 126 11.75 -5.12 -16.44
CA LEU A 126 11.97 -3.68 -16.19
C LEU A 126 10.90 -2.84 -16.89
N GLN A 127 10.51 -3.19 -18.12
CA GLN A 127 9.41 -2.54 -18.84
C GLN A 127 8.10 -2.60 -18.01
N GLY A 128 7.80 -3.77 -17.42
CA GLY A 128 6.62 -3.92 -16.55
C GLY A 128 6.66 -3.08 -15.26
N LEU A 129 7.85 -2.67 -14.81
CA LEU A 129 8.02 -1.79 -13.65
C LEU A 129 7.95 -0.30 -14.03
N ALA A 130 8.15 0.04 -15.30
CA ALA A 130 8.11 1.42 -15.76
C ALA A 130 6.70 2.00 -15.68
N MET A 131 6.62 3.28 -15.34
CA MET A 131 5.37 4.04 -15.36
C MET A 131 4.90 4.28 -16.80
N PRO A 132 3.59 4.53 -17.04
CA PRO A 132 3.11 5.02 -18.33
C PRO A 132 3.90 6.26 -18.78
N GLY A 133 4.52 6.19 -19.95
CA GLY A 133 5.42 7.26 -20.43
C GLY A 133 6.81 7.21 -19.79
N GLY A 134 7.11 6.22 -18.94
CA GLY A 134 8.37 6.11 -18.20
C GLY A 134 9.35 5.10 -18.80
N ILE A 135 10.58 5.14 -18.26
CA ILE A 135 11.68 4.25 -18.63
C ILE A 135 12.30 3.69 -17.35
N ALA A 136 12.29 2.35 -17.20
CA ALA A 136 13.02 1.65 -16.16
C ALA A 136 14.30 1.02 -16.69
N CYS A 137 15.37 0.97 -15.91
CA CYS A 137 16.61 0.34 -16.36
C CYS A 137 17.34 -0.39 -15.24
N SER A 138 18.21 -1.33 -15.62
CA SER A 138 19.09 -2.02 -14.70
C SER A 138 20.27 -1.14 -14.27
N GLU A 139 20.92 -1.52 -13.17
CA GLU A 139 22.13 -0.87 -12.66
C GLU A 139 23.25 -0.80 -13.72
N ALA A 140 23.43 -1.86 -14.51
CA ALA A 140 24.40 -1.89 -15.60
C ALA A 140 24.15 -0.79 -16.65
N VAL A 141 22.87 -0.53 -16.97
CA VAL A 141 22.47 0.57 -17.87
C VAL A 141 22.74 1.93 -17.22
N ARG A 142 22.35 2.11 -15.96
CA ARG A 142 22.60 3.34 -15.18
C ARG A 142 24.08 3.71 -15.16
N HIS A 143 24.95 2.74 -14.88
CA HIS A 143 26.40 2.95 -14.86
C HIS A 143 26.96 3.28 -16.26
N ALA A 144 26.52 2.57 -17.30
CA ALA A 144 27.01 2.81 -18.66
C ALA A 144 26.59 4.18 -19.22
N VAL A 145 25.36 4.62 -18.92
CA VAL A 145 24.83 5.93 -19.33
C VAL A 145 25.50 7.06 -18.54
N GLY A 146 25.64 6.93 -17.23
CA GLY A 146 26.22 7.97 -16.35
C GLY A 146 25.53 9.31 -16.59
N ASN A 147 26.31 10.38 -16.73
CA ASN A 147 25.83 11.74 -16.98
C ASN A 147 25.81 12.12 -18.49
N LYS A 148 25.93 11.15 -19.40
CA LYS A 148 26.14 11.40 -20.85
C LYS A 148 24.89 11.85 -21.61
N LEU A 149 23.70 11.72 -21.01
CA LEU A 149 22.43 12.02 -21.69
C LEU A 149 21.68 13.22 -21.09
N GLY A 150 22.16 13.83 -20.00
CA GLY A 150 21.40 14.84 -19.28
C GLY A 150 20.08 14.32 -18.73
N VAL A 151 20.04 13.03 -18.39
CA VAL A 151 18.90 12.32 -17.80
C VAL A 151 19.30 11.93 -16.40
N ASP A 152 18.53 12.32 -15.42
CA ASP A 152 18.69 11.87 -14.04
C ASP A 152 18.06 10.49 -13.85
N PHE A 153 18.64 9.69 -12.94
CA PHE A 153 18.16 8.36 -12.64
C PHE A 153 17.75 8.26 -11.17
N ALA A 154 16.46 8.10 -10.94
CA ALA A 154 15.94 7.84 -9.60
C ALA A 154 16.19 6.36 -9.24
N ASP A 155 16.89 6.13 -8.14
CA ASP A 155 17.14 4.80 -7.59
C ASP A 155 15.85 4.23 -7.01
N GLN A 156 15.47 3.04 -7.45
CA GLN A 156 14.28 2.32 -7.01
C GLN A 156 14.61 1.14 -6.09
N GLY A 157 15.88 1.03 -5.70
CA GLY A 157 16.40 -0.04 -4.86
C GLY A 157 16.48 -1.38 -5.56
N THR A 158 16.82 -2.40 -4.78
CA THR A 158 16.96 -3.78 -5.25
C THR A 158 15.61 -4.48 -5.21
N ARG A 159 15.21 -5.11 -6.31
CA ARG A 159 13.92 -5.79 -6.43
C ARG A 159 14.11 -7.25 -6.86
N THR A 160 13.31 -8.13 -6.27
CA THR A 160 13.16 -9.50 -6.78
C THR A 160 12.23 -9.47 -7.99
N VAL A 161 12.72 -9.94 -9.11
CA VAL A 161 11.98 -9.95 -10.38
C VAL A 161 11.57 -11.39 -10.68
N LYS A 162 10.29 -11.60 -11.02
CA LYS A 162 9.71 -12.94 -11.23
C LYS A 162 10.55 -13.77 -12.18
N ASN A 163 10.91 -15.01 -11.79
CA ASN A 163 11.72 -15.97 -12.53
C ASN A 163 13.18 -15.54 -12.79
N ILE A 164 13.75 -14.61 -12.02
CA ILE A 164 15.16 -14.27 -12.01
C ILE A 164 15.66 -14.53 -10.59
N ALA A 165 16.62 -15.47 -10.46
CA ALA A 165 17.14 -15.91 -9.16
C ALA A 165 17.96 -14.83 -8.42
N GLN A 166 18.45 -13.82 -9.15
CA GLN A 166 19.24 -12.72 -8.58
C GLN A 166 18.35 -11.49 -8.36
N GLN A 167 18.59 -10.79 -7.27
CA GLN A 167 18.00 -9.48 -7.02
C GLN A 167 18.54 -8.47 -8.03
N VAL A 168 17.67 -7.63 -8.59
CA VAL A 168 18.00 -6.64 -9.60
C VAL A 168 17.83 -5.24 -9.03
N HIS A 169 18.88 -4.43 -9.10
CA HIS A 169 18.81 -3.02 -8.75
C HIS A 169 18.18 -2.24 -9.92
N VAL A 170 17.11 -1.49 -9.65
CA VAL A 170 16.26 -0.82 -10.64
C VAL A 170 16.40 0.69 -10.52
N TYR A 171 16.46 1.37 -11.67
CA TYR A 171 16.47 2.82 -11.76
C TYR A 171 15.39 3.31 -12.72
N PHE A 172 14.73 4.42 -12.39
CA PHE A 172 13.83 5.11 -13.31
C PHE A 172 14.52 6.33 -13.91
N ALA A 173 14.47 6.45 -15.23
CA ALA A 173 15.06 7.59 -15.92
C ALA A 173 14.12 8.80 -15.90
N ASN A 174 14.57 9.91 -15.31
CA ASN A 174 13.93 11.24 -15.37
C ASN A 174 14.41 11.95 -16.64
N TRP A 175 13.67 11.86 -17.70
CA TRP A 175 14.00 12.43 -19.00
C TRP A 175 13.31 13.77 -19.30
N ASP A 176 12.33 14.15 -18.48
CA ASP A 176 11.61 15.43 -18.61
C ASP A 176 11.63 16.18 -17.26
N GLN A 177 12.14 17.42 -17.27
CA GLN A 177 12.15 18.28 -16.07
C GLN A 177 10.78 18.91 -15.76
N GLY A 178 9.73 18.60 -16.54
CA GLY A 178 8.40 19.20 -16.42
C GLY A 178 7.28 18.21 -16.08
N VAL A 179 7.51 16.89 -16.12
CA VAL A 179 6.50 15.91 -15.75
C VAL A 179 6.75 15.44 -14.33
N SER A 180 6.01 16.01 -13.39
CA SER A 180 5.89 15.46 -12.04
C SER A 180 5.36 14.02 -12.17
N TYR A 181 6.09 13.05 -11.61
CA TYR A 181 5.75 11.61 -11.65
C TYR A 181 4.43 11.25 -10.94
N VAL A 182 3.67 12.24 -10.51
CA VAL A 182 2.50 12.08 -9.63
C VAL A 182 1.15 12.21 -10.35
N GLU A 183 1.08 12.84 -11.52
CA GLU A 183 -0.22 13.09 -12.19
C GLU A 183 -0.97 11.86 -12.71
N THR A 184 -0.36 10.67 -12.72
CA THR A 184 -0.97 9.49 -13.36
C THR A 184 -1.60 8.48 -12.39
N HIS A 185 -1.54 8.70 -11.06
CA HIS A 185 -1.97 7.67 -10.12
C HIS A 185 -3.43 7.74 -9.65
N VAL A 186 -4.15 8.81 -9.89
CA VAL A 186 -5.51 8.99 -9.32
C VAL A 186 -6.63 8.84 -10.34
N ALA A 187 -6.42 9.17 -11.61
CA ALA A 187 -7.46 9.00 -12.63
C ALA A 187 -7.62 7.58 -13.19
N ALA A 188 -6.69 6.66 -12.92
CA ALA A 188 -6.72 5.28 -13.44
C ALA A 188 -7.20 4.23 -12.42
N ARG A 189 -7.77 4.64 -11.29
CA ARG A 189 -8.17 3.72 -10.21
C ARG A 189 -9.65 3.54 -9.98
N THR A 190 -10.44 3.73 -11.01
CA THR A 190 -11.71 3.03 -11.11
C THR A 190 -11.51 1.93 -12.15
N VAL A 191 -11.24 0.74 -11.68
CA VAL A 191 -10.90 -0.48 -12.43
C VAL A 191 -9.39 -0.71 -12.62
N GLN A 192 -8.69 -1.11 -11.57
CA GLN A 192 -7.60 -2.06 -11.74
C GLN A 192 -8.21 -3.34 -12.33
N THR A 193 -8.08 -3.48 -13.65
CA THR A 193 -8.06 -4.82 -14.23
C THR A 193 -6.82 -5.47 -13.62
N LEU A 194 -7.00 -6.24 -12.56
CA LEU A 194 -5.99 -7.15 -12.02
C LEU A 194 -5.34 -7.83 -13.21
N VAL A 195 -4.03 -7.65 -13.37
CA VAL A 195 -3.25 -8.56 -14.22
C VAL A 195 -3.79 -9.93 -13.88
N ARG A 196 -4.44 -10.61 -14.83
CA ARG A 196 -4.86 -11.99 -14.67
C ARG A 196 -3.59 -12.78 -14.35
N SER A 197 -3.31 -12.92 -13.07
CA SER A 197 -2.49 -14.01 -12.59
C SER A 197 -3.20 -15.25 -13.12
N ASP A 198 -2.49 -16.22 -13.69
CA ASP A 198 -3.05 -17.52 -14.03
C ASP A 198 -3.61 -18.25 -12.79
N LYS A 199 -3.55 -17.61 -11.64
CA LYS A 199 -4.05 -18.06 -10.35
C LYS A 199 -5.52 -17.66 -10.20
N PRO A 200 -6.38 -18.53 -9.67
CA PRO A 200 -7.72 -18.17 -9.25
C PRO A 200 -7.67 -16.96 -8.29
N SER A 201 -8.51 -15.97 -8.56
CA SER A 201 -8.65 -14.77 -7.72
C SER A 201 -9.93 -14.86 -6.90
N VAL A 202 -9.82 -14.60 -5.58
CA VAL A 202 -10.93 -14.74 -4.64
C VAL A 202 -11.02 -13.55 -3.70
N ALA A 203 -12.26 -13.10 -3.45
CA ALA A 203 -12.60 -12.15 -2.41
C ALA A 203 -13.45 -12.85 -1.34
N ILE A 204 -13.08 -12.69 -0.08
CA ILE A 204 -13.87 -13.17 1.06
C ILE A 204 -14.61 -11.97 1.65
N LEU A 205 -15.91 -11.87 1.40
CA LEU A 205 -16.73 -10.79 1.93
C LEU A 205 -16.97 -10.96 3.44
N PRO A 206 -17.13 -9.86 4.18
CA PRO A 206 -17.42 -9.91 5.62
C PRO A 206 -18.66 -10.75 5.90
N PHE A 207 -18.52 -11.79 6.72
CA PHE A 207 -19.60 -12.68 7.08
C PHE A 207 -20.67 -11.95 7.89
N ALA A 208 -21.93 -12.13 7.53
CA ALA A 208 -23.05 -11.52 8.21
C ALA A 208 -23.22 -12.08 9.64
N ASN A 209 -23.33 -11.20 10.63
CA ASN A 209 -23.70 -11.61 11.97
C ASN A 209 -25.20 -11.90 12.06
N LEU A 210 -25.56 -13.16 12.25
CA LEU A 210 -26.91 -13.64 12.49
C LEU A 210 -27.17 -14.03 13.96
N SER A 211 -26.28 -13.63 14.88
CA SER A 211 -26.48 -13.79 16.31
C SER A 211 -27.59 -12.86 16.80
N ALA A 212 -28.22 -13.20 17.93
CA ALA A 212 -29.25 -12.35 18.53
C ALA A 212 -28.67 -11.04 19.11
N ASP A 213 -27.38 -11.00 19.32
CA ASP A 213 -26.63 -9.88 19.91
C ASP A 213 -25.81 -9.18 18.79
N PRO A 214 -26.11 -7.92 18.46
CA PRO A 214 -25.36 -7.12 17.51
C PRO A 214 -23.88 -6.96 17.91
N ASP A 215 -23.59 -6.94 19.20
CA ASP A 215 -22.24 -6.79 19.75
C ASP A 215 -21.33 -8.01 19.44
N GLN A 216 -21.87 -9.08 18.83
CA GLN A 216 -21.08 -10.20 18.32
C GLN A 216 -20.51 -9.97 16.91
N GLN A 217 -20.65 -8.78 16.34
CA GLN A 217 -20.14 -8.47 14.99
C GLN A 217 -18.62 -8.69 14.88
N TYR A 218 -17.84 -8.30 15.92
CA TYR A 218 -16.41 -8.52 15.99
C TYR A 218 -16.00 -9.99 15.76
N PHE A 219 -16.87 -10.93 16.18
CA PHE A 219 -16.58 -12.35 16.03
C PHE A 219 -16.76 -12.83 14.58
N SER A 220 -17.80 -12.34 13.88
CA SER A 220 -18.01 -12.63 12.46
C SER A 220 -16.91 -12.00 11.59
N ASP A 221 -16.54 -10.78 11.90
CA ASP A 221 -15.46 -10.06 11.22
C ASP A 221 -14.12 -10.79 11.43
N GLY A 222 -13.82 -11.21 12.66
CA GLY A 222 -12.61 -11.94 13.00
C GLY A 222 -12.47 -13.25 12.25
N ILE A 223 -13.55 -14.05 12.16
CA ILE A 223 -13.55 -15.29 11.37
C ILE A 223 -13.26 -15.00 9.90
N THR A 224 -13.88 -13.96 9.34
CA THR A 224 -13.62 -13.54 7.95
C THR A 224 -12.15 -13.20 7.74
N GLU A 225 -11.56 -12.44 8.65
CA GLU A 225 -10.16 -12.02 8.57
C GLU A 225 -9.19 -13.20 8.68
N ASP A 226 -9.47 -14.16 9.55
CA ASP A 226 -8.63 -15.36 9.68
C ASP A 226 -8.70 -16.21 8.41
N ILE A 227 -9.87 -16.41 7.80
CA ILE A 227 -10.01 -17.10 6.51
C ILE A 227 -9.24 -16.35 5.41
N ILE A 228 -9.29 -15.01 5.38
CA ILE A 228 -8.48 -14.20 4.44
C ILE A 228 -6.99 -14.47 4.65
N THR A 229 -6.54 -14.47 5.90
CA THR A 229 -5.14 -14.72 6.26
C THR A 229 -4.70 -16.11 5.81
N ASP A 230 -5.47 -17.15 6.12
CA ASP A 230 -5.16 -18.53 5.76
C ASP A 230 -5.07 -18.71 4.24
N LEU A 231 -6.04 -18.17 3.50
CA LEU A 231 -6.06 -18.26 2.04
C LEU A 231 -4.95 -17.40 1.39
N SER A 232 -4.56 -16.29 2.01
CA SER A 232 -3.46 -15.44 1.52
C SER A 232 -2.09 -16.12 1.59
N ASN A 233 -1.92 -17.08 2.49
CA ASN A 233 -0.72 -17.91 2.61
C ASN A 233 -0.62 -19.00 1.52
N VAL A 234 -1.67 -19.20 0.71
CA VAL A 234 -1.69 -20.19 -0.37
C VAL A 234 -1.11 -19.57 -1.65
N SER A 235 0.10 -19.98 -2.01
CA SER A 235 0.85 -19.42 -3.15
C SER A 235 0.14 -19.56 -4.50
N GLY A 236 -0.78 -20.53 -4.63
CA GLY A 236 -1.60 -20.77 -5.82
C GLY A 236 -2.83 -19.88 -5.96
N LEU A 237 -3.15 -19.04 -4.98
CA LEU A 237 -4.31 -18.14 -4.99
C LEU A 237 -3.87 -16.67 -5.08
N PHE A 238 -4.77 -15.85 -5.59
CA PHE A 238 -4.73 -14.40 -5.42
C PHE A 238 -5.92 -14.00 -4.54
N VAL A 239 -5.64 -13.56 -3.32
CA VAL A 239 -6.66 -13.20 -2.32
C VAL A 239 -6.67 -11.70 -2.13
N LEU A 240 -7.86 -11.09 -2.17
CA LEU A 240 -8.00 -9.65 -1.88
C LEU A 240 -7.81 -9.38 -0.40
N SER A 241 -7.18 -8.24 -0.11
CA SER A 241 -6.93 -7.84 1.27
C SER A 241 -8.23 -7.59 2.03
N ARG A 242 -8.18 -7.78 3.36
CA ARG A 242 -9.27 -7.47 4.28
C ARG A 242 -9.86 -6.07 4.04
N ASN A 243 -9.02 -5.08 3.96
CA ASN A 243 -9.47 -3.68 3.86
C ASN A 243 -10.26 -3.42 2.57
N THR A 244 -9.91 -4.09 1.47
CA THR A 244 -10.64 -4.00 0.20
C THR A 244 -12.03 -4.60 0.32
N VAL A 245 -12.14 -5.81 0.89
CA VAL A 245 -13.43 -6.52 0.96
C VAL A 245 -14.36 -5.95 2.04
N PHE A 246 -13.82 -5.41 3.13
CA PHE A 246 -14.63 -4.80 4.20
C PHE A 246 -15.31 -3.49 3.78
N ALA A 247 -14.85 -2.82 2.74
CA ALA A 247 -15.57 -1.70 2.12
C ALA A 247 -16.94 -2.12 1.50
N PHE A 248 -17.15 -3.42 1.32
CA PHE A 248 -18.39 -4.00 0.80
C PHE A 248 -19.30 -4.54 1.91
N LYS A 249 -18.97 -4.33 3.17
CA LYS A 249 -19.75 -4.79 4.32
C LYS A 249 -21.17 -4.23 4.28
N GLY A 250 -22.16 -5.11 4.39
CA GLY A 250 -23.58 -4.72 4.41
C GLY A 250 -24.19 -4.36 3.05
N ARG A 251 -23.43 -4.43 1.96
CA ARG A 251 -23.97 -4.25 0.61
C ARG A 251 -24.83 -5.45 0.21
N THR A 252 -25.93 -5.17 -0.50
CA THR A 252 -26.91 -6.15 -0.98
C THR A 252 -26.93 -6.26 -2.50
N ASP A 253 -25.85 -5.83 -3.14
CA ASP A 253 -25.68 -5.93 -4.59
C ASP A 253 -25.56 -7.40 -5.02
N LYS A 254 -25.86 -7.69 -6.29
CA LYS A 254 -25.58 -9.02 -6.85
C LYS A 254 -24.09 -9.32 -6.84
N MET A 255 -23.73 -10.58 -6.55
CA MET A 255 -22.33 -11.00 -6.46
C MET A 255 -21.57 -10.82 -7.78
N GLU A 256 -22.25 -10.97 -8.93
CA GLU A 256 -21.69 -10.63 -10.25
C GLU A 256 -21.18 -9.17 -10.32
N ARG A 257 -21.95 -8.22 -9.78
CA ARG A 257 -21.55 -6.81 -9.77
C ARG A 257 -20.37 -6.56 -8.83
N ILE A 258 -20.43 -7.15 -7.62
CA ILE A 258 -19.35 -7.05 -6.63
C ILE A 258 -18.06 -7.67 -7.18
N ALA A 259 -18.14 -8.87 -7.78
CA ALA A 259 -16.99 -9.55 -8.38
C ALA A 259 -16.33 -8.71 -9.49
N ARG A 260 -17.16 -8.08 -10.33
CA ARG A 260 -16.68 -7.18 -11.40
C ARG A 260 -16.03 -5.93 -10.82
N GLU A 261 -16.60 -5.32 -9.79
CA GLU A 261 -16.08 -4.14 -9.11
C GLU A 261 -14.75 -4.46 -8.39
N LEU A 262 -14.64 -5.64 -7.79
CA LEU A 262 -13.43 -6.13 -7.14
C LEU A 262 -12.41 -6.74 -8.11
N GLY A 263 -12.81 -7.04 -9.36
CA GLY A 263 -11.96 -7.66 -10.37
C GLY A 263 -11.55 -9.10 -10.04
N VAL A 264 -12.38 -9.88 -9.34
CA VAL A 264 -12.10 -11.26 -8.93
C VAL A 264 -12.95 -12.27 -9.67
N GLY A 265 -12.41 -13.49 -9.85
CA GLY A 265 -13.15 -14.61 -10.44
C GLY A 265 -14.14 -15.25 -9.48
N TYR A 266 -13.86 -15.20 -8.17
CA TYR A 266 -14.66 -15.89 -7.17
C TYR A 266 -14.90 -15.02 -5.94
N ILE A 267 -16.05 -15.24 -5.30
CA ILE A 267 -16.42 -14.60 -4.01
C ILE A 267 -16.74 -15.70 -3.00
N VAL A 268 -16.20 -15.58 -1.79
CA VAL A 268 -16.69 -16.31 -0.62
C VAL A 268 -17.58 -15.36 0.17
N GLU A 269 -18.82 -15.77 0.42
CA GLU A 269 -19.72 -15.10 1.35
C GLU A 269 -20.19 -16.05 2.44
N GLY A 270 -20.75 -15.50 3.51
CA GLY A 270 -21.22 -16.34 4.59
C GLY A 270 -21.92 -15.60 5.71
N SER A 271 -22.31 -16.38 6.70
CA SER A 271 -22.94 -15.86 7.91
C SER A 271 -22.48 -16.64 9.14
N VAL A 272 -22.40 -15.96 10.26
CA VAL A 272 -22.03 -16.52 11.56
C VAL A 272 -23.17 -16.28 12.55
N ARG A 273 -23.56 -17.33 13.26
CA ARG A 273 -24.45 -17.24 14.42
C ARG A 273 -23.77 -17.89 15.61
N LYS A 274 -23.43 -17.08 16.60
CA LYS A 274 -22.87 -17.52 17.88
C LYS A 274 -23.96 -17.51 18.94
N ALA A 275 -24.09 -18.58 19.70
CA ALA A 275 -25.03 -18.71 20.80
C ALA A 275 -24.36 -19.47 21.95
N VAL A 276 -24.01 -18.79 23.02
CA VAL A 276 -23.31 -19.34 24.20
C VAL A 276 -22.06 -20.14 23.75
N ASN A 277 -22.14 -21.47 23.76
CA ASN A 277 -21.03 -22.37 23.43
C ASN A 277 -21.14 -22.99 22.03
N ARG A 278 -22.09 -22.56 21.21
CA ARG A 278 -22.27 -23.08 19.86
C ARG A 278 -22.06 -22.01 18.81
N VAL A 279 -21.48 -22.42 17.72
CA VAL A 279 -21.33 -21.58 16.53
C VAL A 279 -21.92 -22.30 15.32
N ARG A 280 -22.67 -21.56 14.51
CA ARG A 280 -23.14 -21.99 13.20
C ARG A 280 -22.58 -21.05 12.16
N ILE A 281 -21.86 -21.61 11.18
CA ILE A 281 -21.29 -20.88 10.07
C ILE A 281 -21.87 -21.46 8.79
N ASN A 282 -22.44 -20.60 7.94
CA ASN A 282 -22.69 -20.92 6.54
C ASN A 282 -21.62 -20.24 5.72
N ALA A 283 -21.05 -20.94 4.75
CA ALA A 283 -20.07 -20.39 3.83
C ALA A 283 -20.38 -20.89 2.42
N GLU A 284 -20.27 -20.02 1.43
CA GLU A 284 -20.59 -20.29 0.04
C GLU A 284 -19.48 -19.69 -0.85
N LEU A 285 -19.09 -20.43 -1.90
CA LEU A 285 -18.18 -19.97 -2.94
C LEU A 285 -18.99 -19.75 -4.21
N ILE A 286 -18.95 -18.54 -4.73
CA ILE A 286 -19.72 -18.07 -5.89
C ILE A 286 -18.76 -17.73 -7.01
N GLU A 287 -19.06 -18.17 -8.24
CA GLU A 287 -18.36 -17.73 -9.43
C GLU A 287 -18.88 -16.36 -9.86
N GLY A 288 -17.99 -15.36 -9.88
CA GLY A 288 -18.36 -13.97 -10.12
C GLY A 288 -18.93 -13.68 -11.52
N ALA A 289 -18.56 -14.49 -12.51
CA ALA A 289 -19.05 -14.30 -13.89
C ALA A 289 -20.49 -14.75 -14.10
N THR A 290 -20.95 -15.74 -13.34
CA THR A 290 -22.24 -16.42 -13.58
C THR A 290 -23.22 -16.26 -12.43
N ASP A 291 -22.80 -15.69 -11.30
CA ASP A 291 -23.54 -15.68 -10.02
C ASP A 291 -23.89 -17.12 -9.55
N GLY A 292 -23.11 -18.09 -10.02
CA GLY A 292 -23.33 -19.52 -9.78
C GLY A 292 -22.65 -20.00 -8.51
N HIS A 293 -23.40 -20.73 -7.67
CA HIS A 293 -22.81 -21.36 -6.48
C HIS A 293 -21.91 -22.55 -6.89
N VAL A 294 -20.61 -22.42 -6.63
CA VAL A 294 -19.61 -23.49 -6.85
C VAL A 294 -19.61 -24.47 -5.69
N TRP A 295 -19.81 -23.94 -4.48
CA TRP A 295 -19.82 -24.72 -3.26
C TRP A 295 -20.60 -23.98 -2.18
N ALA A 296 -21.28 -24.73 -1.32
CA ALA A 296 -21.91 -24.23 -0.10
C ALA A 296 -21.81 -25.28 1.00
N ALA A 297 -21.56 -24.83 2.22
CA ALA A 297 -21.51 -25.70 3.39
C ALA A 297 -22.07 -24.99 4.63
N ARG A 298 -22.56 -25.83 5.54
CA ARG A 298 -23.05 -25.40 6.85
C ARG A 298 -22.33 -26.16 7.95
N TYR A 299 -21.72 -25.44 8.83
CA TYR A 299 -21.05 -25.96 10.00
C TYR A 299 -21.86 -25.62 11.25
N ASP A 300 -22.16 -26.62 12.07
CA ASP A 300 -22.84 -26.46 13.37
C ASP A 300 -22.01 -27.22 14.39
N ARG A 301 -21.19 -26.48 15.17
CA ARG A 301 -20.15 -27.01 16.04
C ARG A 301 -20.20 -26.37 17.43
N ASP A 302 -19.48 -26.96 18.36
CA ASP A 302 -19.17 -26.31 19.61
C ASP A 302 -18.15 -25.17 19.36
N LEU A 303 -18.19 -24.13 20.17
CA LEU A 303 -17.33 -22.96 19.99
C LEU A 303 -15.83 -23.32 20.12
N THR A 304 -15.51 -24.37 20.85
CA THR A 304 -14.16 -24.93 20.98
C THR A 304 -13.58 -25.43 19.66
N ASP A 305 -14.43 -25.78 18.70
CA ASP A 305 -14.02 -26.32 17.41
C ASP A 305 -13.90 -25.24 16.33
N ILE A 306 -13.91 -23.94 16.73
CA ILE A 306 -13.96 -22.81 15.77
C ILE A 306 -12.79 -22.84 14.79
N PHE A 307 -11.59 -23.14 15.25
CA PHE A 307 -10.40 -23.19 14.40
C PHE A 307 -10.50 -24.34 13.37
N ALA A 308 -11.00 -25.51 13.77
CA ALA A 308 -11.23 -26.60 12.85
C ALA A 308 -12.25 -26.23 11.75
N VAL A 309 -13.24 -25.40 12.06
CA VAL A 309 -14.20 -24.90 11.06
C VAL A 309 -13.56 -23.91 10.10
N GLN A 310 -12.71 -23.01 10.59
CA GLN A 310 -11.94 -22.08 9.73
C GLN A 310 -11.05 -22.86 8.76
N ASP A 311 -10.31 -23.84 9.25
CA ASP A 311 -9.49 -24.76 8.45
C ASP A 311 -10.32 -25.50 7.38
N GLU A 312 -11.48 -26.06 7.79
CA GLU A 312 -12.36 -26.78 6.86
C GLU A 312 -12.84 -25.85 5.73
N ILE A 313 -13.19 -24.60 6.03
CA ILE A 313 -13.61 -23.61 5.04
C ILE A 313 -12.46 -23.27 4.10
N ALA A 314 -11.29 -22.92 4.63
CA ALA A 314 -10.11 -22.57 3.83
C ALA A 314 -9.71 -23.72 2.89
N LYS A 315 -9.63 -24.95 3.40
CA LYS A 315 -9.33 -26.15 2.61
C LYS A 315 -10.40 -26.44 1.54
N ALA A 316 -11.67 -26.22 1.85
CA ALA A 316 -12.76 -26.41 0.90
C ALA A 316 -12.67 -25.41 -0.26
N VAL A 317 -12.43 -24.14 0.02
CA VAL A 317 -12.23 -23.10 -1.01
C VAL A 317 -11.06 -23.46 -1.93
N VAL A 318 -9.91 -23.82 -1.36
CA VAL A 318 -8.71 -24.21 -2.13
C VAL A 318 -9.00 -25.43 -3.02
N ALA A 319 -9.71 -26.44 -2.47
CA ALA A 319 -10.07 -27.66 -3.21
C ALA A 319 -11.02 -27.35 -4.38
N GLN A 320 -12.03 -26.51 -4.18
CA GLN A 320 -12.98 -26.12 -5.23
C GLN A 320 -12.30 -25.32 -6.34
N LEU A 321 -11.35 -24.48 -5.99
CA LEU A 321 -10.54 -23.70 -6.94
C LEU A 321 -9.43 -24.55 -7.61
N ARG A 322 -9.35 -25.85 -7.29
CA ARG A 322 -8.38 -26.81 -7.83
C ARG A 322 -6.92 -26.39 -7.64
N VAL A 323 -6.65 -25.68 -6.56
CA VAL A 323 -5.29 -25.27 -6.20
C VAL A 323 -4.62 -26.36 -5.37
N LYS A 324 -3.37 -26.67 -5.69
CA LYS A 324 -2.59 -27.65 -4.93
C LYS A 324 -1.94 -26.99 -3.74
N LEU A 325 -2.30 -27.38 -2.53
CA LEU A 325 -1.62 -26.97 -1.30
C LEU A 325 -0.25 -27.62 -1.18
N LEU A 326 0.78 -26.82 -0.93
CA LEU A 326 2.08 -27.30 -0.50
C LEU A 326 1.99 -27.84 0.95
N PRO A 327 2.89 -28.78 1.35
CA PRO A 327 2.87 -29.31 2.71
C PRO A 327 3.00 -28.23 3.79
N GLU A 328 3.81 -27.19 3.55
CA GLU A 328 4.03 -26.06 4.45
C GLU A 328 2.79 -25.16 4.56
N GLU A 329 2.12 -24.89 3.43
CA GLU A 329 0.88 -24.11 3.39
C GLU A 329 -0.25 -24.84 4.15
N ARG A 330 -0.34 -26.16 3.96
CA ARG A 330 -1.31 -26.99 4.70
C ARG A 330 -1.04 -26.91 6.19
N LYS A 331 0.22 -27.04 6.61
CA LYS A 331 0.61 -26.94 8.02
C LYS A 331 0.27 -25.57 8.61
N ALA A 332 0.48 -24.49 7.84
CA ALA A 332 0.17 -23.14 8.28
C ALA A 332 -1.34 -22.95 8.52
N ILE A 333 -2.20 -23.46 7.60
CA ILE A 333 -3.66 -23.44 7.78
C ILE A 333 -4.08 -24.27 9.00
N GLU A 334 -3.46 -25.43 9.25
CA GLU A 334 -3.80 -26.34 10.35
C GLU A 334 -3.27 -25.87 11.72
N GLN A 335 -2.48 -24.82 11.77
CA GLN A 335 -1.90 -24.31 13.00
C GLN A 335 -2.82 -23.29 13.65
N ALA A 336 -3.65 -23.74 14.62
CA ALA A 336 -4.47 -22.82 15.40
C ALA A 336 -3.61 -21.75 16.08
N PRO A 337 -4.03 -20.47 16.07
CA PRO A 337 -3.26 -19.38 16.67
C PRO A 337 -3.19 -19.46 18.21
N THR A 338 -4.10 -20.19 18.82
CA THR A 338 -4.22 -20.48 20.26
C THR A 338 -5.13 -21.68 20.48
N ASP A 339 -4.93 -22.43 21.55
CA ASP A 339 -5.87 -23.49 21.98
C ASP A 339 -6.98 -22.94 22.91
N ASN A 340 -6.92 -21.67 23.28
CA ASN A 340 -7.83 -21.04 24.22
C ASN A 340 -8.84 -20.13 23.53
N VAL A 341 -10.08 -20.58 23.36
CA VAL A 341 -11.15 -19.84 22.69
C VAL A 341 -11.54 -18.54 23.40
N GLU A 342 -11.37 -18.48 24.73
CA GLU A 342 -11.62 -17.23 25.48
C GLU A 342 -10.52 -16.20 25.16
N ALA A 343 -9.25 -16.62 25.11
CA ALA A 343 -8.13 -15.79 24.67
C ALA A 343 -8.35 -15.29 23.24
N TYR A 344 -8.78 -16.16 22.32
CA TYR A 344 -9.12 -15.81 20.94
C TYR A 344 -10.25 -14.75 20.90
N THR A 345 -11.31 -14.94 21.69
CA THR A 345 -12.44 -14.00 21.77
C THR A 345 -11.97 -12.60 22.23
N HIS A 346 -11.08 -12.53 23.21
CA HIS A 346 -10.49 -11.27 23.67
C HIS A 346 -9.58 -10.65 22.62
N TYR A 347 -8.78 -11.45 21.93
CA TYR A 347 -7.95 -10.98 20.82
C TYR A 347 -8.80 -10.35 19.71
N LEU A 348 -9.90 -11.00 19.29
CA LEU A 348 -10.79 -10.45 18.27
C LEU A 348 -11.44 -9.13 18.69
N ARG A 349 -11.83 -8.99 19.97
CA ARG A 349 -12.31 -7.71 20.52
C ARG A 349 -11.22 -6.64 20.46
N GLY A 350 -9.99 -6.99 20.82
CA GLY A 350 -8.86 -6.08 20.72
C GLY A 350 -8.66 -5.58 19.30
N ARG A 351 -8.75 -6.46 18.30
CA ARG A 351 -8.67 -6.09 16.88
C ARG A 351 -9.80 -5.14 16.48
N ASP A 352 -11.03 -5.47 16.84
CA ASP A 352 -12.20 -4.65 16.51
C ASP A 352 -12.05 -3.22 17.05
N TYR A 353 -11.70 -3.07 18.33
CA TYR A 353 -11.41 -1.77 18.90
C TYR A 353 -10.24 -1.04 18.21
N SER A 354 -9.19 -1.74 17.82
CA SER A 354 -8.02 -1.13 17.16
C SER A 354 -8.34 -0.54 15.78
N HIS A 355 -9.43 -0.95 15.14
CA HIS A 355 -9.84 -0.40 13.84
C HIS A 355 -10.37 1.03 13.92
N ILE A 356 -10.89 1.45 15.06
CA ILE A 356 -11.41 2.80 15.32
C ILE A 356 -10.32 3.62 16.00
N ALA A 357 -9.75 4.57 15.28
CA ALA A 357 -8.58 5.34 15.70
C ALA A 357 -8.93 6.44 16.74
N THR A 358 -9.43 6.02 17.93
CA THR A 358 -9.63 6.91 19.07
C THR A 358 -8.84 6.42 20.28
N ARG A 359 -8.47 7.34 21.20
CA ARG A 359 -7.77 6.99 22.44
C ARG A 359 -8.54 5.97 23.26
N ALA A 360 -9.86 6.16 23.41
CA ALA A 360 -10.72 5.26 24.19
C ALA A 360 -10.71 3.84 23.61
N ASN A 361 -10.83 3.71 22.28
CA ASN A 361 -10.81 2.40 21.62
C ASN A 361 -9.44 1.73 21.72
N HIS A 362 -8.34 2.46 21.58
CA HIS A 362 -7.00 1.89 21.80
C HIS A 362 -6.79 1.42 23.24
N LEU A 363 -7.34 2.12 24.25
CA LEU A 363 -7.30 1.65 25.64
C LEU A 363 -8.12 0.37 25.85
N MET A 364 -9.31 0.26 25.21
CA MET A 364 -10.13 -0.97 25.24
C MET A 364 -9.44 -2.12 24.51
N ALA A 365 -8.82 -1.84 23.37
CA ALA A 365 -8.02 -2.80 22.62
C ALA A 365 -6.87 -3.35 23.49
N ARG A 366 -6.12 -2.45 24.11
CA ARG A 366 -5.02 -2.79 25.02
C ARG A 366 -5.47 -3.74 26.13
N GLN A 367 -6.58 -3.40 26.82
CA GLN A 367 -7.13 -4.27 27.87
C GLN A 367 -7.53 -5.64 27.35
N SER A 368 -8.12 -5.69 26.16
CA SER A 368 -8.54 -6.93 25.52
C SER A 368 -7.33 -7.81 25.15
N TYR A 369 -6.27 -7.24 24.60
CA TYR A 369 -5.02 -7.98 24.30
C TYR A 369 -4.32 -8.47 25.57
N ILE A 370 -4.25 -7.66 26.62
CA ILE A 370 -3.71 -8.08 27.92
C ILE A 370 -4.50 -9.28 28.45
N ARG A 371 -5.83 -9.22 28.38
CA ARG A 371 -6.65 -10.33 28.84
C ARG A 371 -6.45 -11.60 28.00
N ALA A 372 -6.27 -11.48 26.69
CA ALA A 372 -5.93 -12.61 25.83
C ALA A 372 -4.58 -13.24 26.24
N ILE A 373 -3.57 -12.43 26.55
CA ILE A 373 -2.24 -12.86 27.00
C ILE A 373 -2.30 -13.53 28.39
N GLU A 374 -3.11 -13.02 29.31
CA GLU A 374 -3.32 -13.63 30.62
C GLU A 374 -3.93 -15.03 30.52
N LEU A 375 -4.85 -15.23 29.56
CA LEU A 375 -5.52 -16.51 29.31
C LEU A 375 -4.65 -17.49 28.53
N ASP A 376 -3.81 -16.99 27.64
CA ASP A 376 -2.81 -17.77 26.90
C ASP A 376 -1.51 -16.98 26.72
N PRO A 377 -0.52 -17.19 27.58
CA PRO A 377 0.80 -16.57 27.47
C PRO A 377 1.61 -16.99 26.24
N GLY A 378 1.14 -17.98 25.47
CA GLY A 378 1.70 -18.42 24.20
C GLY A 378 1.11 -17.74 22.96
N TYR A 379 0.13 -16.87 23.13
CA TYR A 379 -0.60 -16.28 22.02
C TYR A 379 0.16 -15.13 21.34
N ALA A 380 1.03 -15.46 20.37
CA ALA A 380 1.93 -14.51 19.70
C ALA A 380 1.20 -13.29 19.09
N ARG A 381 0.06 -13.51 18.40
CA ARG A 381 -0.72 -12.44 17.76
C ARG A 381 -1.29 -11.44 18.77
N ALA A 382 -1.59 -11.87 20.00
CA ALA A 382 -2.07 -10.97 21.05
C ALA A 382 -0.96 -10.02 21.54
N TYR A 383 0.28 -10.51 21.66
CA TYR A 383 1.44 -9.66 21.93
C TYR A 383 1.73 -8.69 20.80
N ALA A 384 1.64 -9.11 19.53
CA ALA A 384 1.79 -8.21 18.38
C ALA A 384 0.74 -7.09 18.39
N GLY A 385 -0.53 -7.44 18.60
CA GLY A 385 -1.62 -6.47 18.70
C GLY A 385 -1.44 -5.50 19.87
N LEU A 386 -0.96 -5.99 21.03
CA LEU A 386 -0.63 -5.15 22.19
C LEU A 386 0.50 -4.16 21.86
N ALA A 387 1.57 -4.63 21.23
CA ALA A 387 2.71 -3.78 20.86
C ALA A 387 2.30 -2.67 19.88
N VAL A 388 1.51 -2.99 18.82
CA VAL A 388 0.96 -2.02 17.88
C VAL A 388 0.07 -1.00 18.60
N CYS A 389 -0.78 -1.46 19.52
CA CYS A 389 -1.66 -0.61 20.31
C CYS A 389 -0.86 0.34 21.21
N ASP A 390 0.16 -0.17 21.90
CA ASP A 390 1.01 0.60 22.80
C ASP A 390 1.85 1.65 22.04
N VAL A 391 2.35 1.34 20.83
CA VAL A 391 2.95 2.32 19.91
C VAL A 391 1.99 3.48 19.67
N ARG A 392 0.74 3.20 19.27
CA ARG A 392 -0.25 4.25 18.99
C ARG A 392 -0.63 5.07 20.23
N LEU A 393 -0.81 4.41 21.37
CA LEU A 393 -1.11 5.09 22.62
C LEU A 393 0.03 6.03 23.04
N GLN A 394 1.26 5.60 22.88
CA GLN A 394 2.43 6.39 23.21
C GLN A 394 2.64 7.53 22.21
N SER A 395 2.68 7.24 20.89
CA SER A 395 3.01 8.24 19.86
C SER A 395 1.89 9.24 19.63
N ASN A 396 0.63 8.75 19.52
CA ASN A 396 -0.48 9.61 19.13
C ASN A 396 -1.22 10.24 20.32
N TYR A 397 -1.12 9.64 21.51
CA TYR A 397 -1.93 10.09 22.66
C TYR A 397 -1.09 10.40 23.91
N GLY A 398 0.26 10.40 23.77
CA GLY A 398 1.16 10.74 24.86
C GLY A 398 1.00 9.86 26.12
N SER A 399 0.49 8.64 25.96
CA SER A 399 0.31 7.72 27.08
C SER A 399 1.66 7.37 27.70
N PRO A 400 1.80 7.26 29.02
CA PRO A 400 3.07 7.02 29.71
C PRO A 400 3.48 5.55 29.61
N ILE A 401 3.64 5.05 28.38
CA ILE A 401 4.12 3.71 28.08
C ILE A 401 5.60 3.82 27.71
N HIS A 402 6.45 3.09 28.43
CA HIS A 402 7.88 3.12 28.17
C HIS A 402 8.21 2.37 26.86
N VAL A 403 9.11 2.94 26.06
CA VAL A 403 9.54 2.33 24.78
C VAL A 403 10.14 0.94 25.00
N ASP A 404 10.86 0.74 26.11
CA ASP A 404 11.42 -0.58 26.45
C ASP A 404 10.34 -1.64 26.69
N ASP A 405 9.18 -1.25 27.26
CA ASP A 405 8.06 -2.18 27.46
C ASP A 405 7.43 -2.58 26.12
N ILE A 406 7.32 -1.62 25.19
CA ILE A 406 6.85 -1.89 23.82
C ILE A 406 7.82 -2.85 23.12
N LEU A 407 9.13 -2.60 23.21
CA LEU A 407 10.15 -3.47 22.63
C LEU A 407 10.09 -4.87 23.23
N ALA A 408 9.98 -4.99 24.54
CA ALA A 408 9.87 -6.29 25.21
C ALA A 408 8.61 -7.06 24.76
N THR A 409 7.49 -6.35 24.56
CA THR A 409 6.24 -6.94 24.10
C THR A 409 6.37 -7.42 22.64
N ALA A 410 6.95 -6.61 21.76
CA ALA A 410 7.18 -6.99 20.37
C ALA A 410 8.19 -8.15 20.24
N ASP A 411 9.30 -8.11 21.00
CA ASP A 411 10.30 -9.18 21.04
C ASP A 411 9.68 -10.49 21.58
N LYS A 412 8.75 -10.41 22.54
CA LYS A 412 8.02 -11.59 23.01
C LYS A 412 7.12 -12.17 21.93
N ALA A 413 6.40 -11.34 21.15
CA ALA A 413 5.62 -11.79 20.00
C ALA A 413 6.50 -12.53 19.00
N LEU A 414 7.66 -11.94 18.65
CA LEU A 414 8.61 -12.50 17.68
C LEU A 414 9.32 -13.76 18.17
N ALA A 415 9.52 -13.92 19.48
CA ALA A 415 10.05 -15.14 20.07
C ALA A 415 9.06 -16.31 19.99
N LEU A 416 7.75 -16.01 19.95
CA LEU A 416 6.68 -17.00 19.81
C LEU A 416 6.40 -17.31 18.34
N ASP A 417 6.38 -16.27 17.49
CA ASP A 417 6.23 -16.39 16.03
C ASP A 417 7.04 -15.29 15.33
N ALA A 418 8.14 -15.69 14.72
CA ALA A 418 9.06 -14.77 14.03
C ALA A 418 8.52 -14.19 12.71
N ASN A 419 7.37 -14.68 12.22
CA ASN A 419 6.81 -14.28 10.92
C ASN A 419 5.69 -13.24 11.05
N LEU A 420 5.49 -12.65 12.22
CA LEU A 420 4.46 -11.61 12.42
C LEU A 420 4.96 -10.24 11.94
N ALA A 421 4.49 -9.82 10.76
CA ALA A 421 4.85 -8.53 10.15
C ALA A 421 4.49 -7.34 11.07
N GLU A 422 3.33 -7.39 11.73
CA GLU A 422 2.87 -6.36 12.66
C GLU A 422 3.79 -6.23 13.89
N ALA A 423 4.34 -7.35 14.38
CA ALA A 423 5.28 -7.33 15.51
C ALA A 423 6.62 -6.70 15.09
N HIS A 424 7.15 -7.04 13.91
CA HIS A 424 8.32 -6.36 13.35
C HIS A 424 8.08 -4.88 13.12
N SER A 425 6.89 -4.50 12.66
CA SER A 425 6.48 -3.11 12.44
C SER A 425 6.44 -2.32 13.76
N ALA A 426 5.79 -2.86 14.80
CA ALA A 426 5.75 -2.25 16.12
C ALA A 426 7.15 -2.11 16.74
N ARG A 427 7.99 -3.15 16.59
CA ARG A 427 9.39 -3.13 17.02
C ARG A 427 10.18 -2.03 16.29
N GLY A 428 10.00 -1.91 14.97
CA GLY A 428 10.66 -0.87 14.17
C GLY A 428 10.28 0.53 14.63
N PHE A 429 9.01 0.76 14.91
CA PHE A 429 8.55 2.05 15.41
C PHE A 429 9.11 2.35 16.82
N ALA A 430 9.06 1.39 17.73
CA ALA A 430 9.63 1.54 19.07
C ALA A 430 11.14 1.80 19.04
N LEU A 431 11.89 1.16 18.13
CA LEU A 431 13.31 1.42 17.89
C LEU A 431 13.55 2.85 17.35
N SER A 432 12.64 3.35 16.50
CA SER A 432 12.68 4.75 16.02
C SER A 432 12.51 5.74 17.18
N LEU A 433 11.57 5.47 18.09
CA LEU A 433 11.36 6.26 19.30
C LEU A 433 12.57 6.24 20.25
N ALA A 434 13.33 5.14 20.23
CA ALA A 434 14.59 4.98 20.99
C ALA A 434 15.83 5.56 20.27
N ASP A 435 15.65 6.25 19.13
CA ASP A 435 16.72 6.77 18.25
C ASP A 435 17.70 5.69 17.71
N ARG A 436 17.26 4.42 17.67
CA ARG A 436 18.00 3.28 17.11
C ARG A 436 17.68 3.09 15.63
N ARG A 437 17.98 4.14 14.82
CA ARG A 437 17.50 4.28 13.45
C ARG A 437 17.87 3.12 12.50
N SER A 438 19.10 2.61 12.57
CA SER A 438 19.53 1.48 11.70
C SER A 438 18.76 0.19 11.98
N GLU A 439 18.46 -0.07 13.25
CA GLU A 439 17.70 -1.24 13.66
C GLU A 439 16.21 -1.08 13.36
N ALA A 440 15.69 0.14 13.46
CA ALA A 440 14.34 0.47 13.08
C ALA A 440 14.10 0.21 11.58
N ALA A 441 15.00 0.69 10.71
CA ALA A 441 14.92 0.44 9.26
C ALA A 441 14.92 -1.06 8.94
N ALA A 442 15.85 -1.82 9.53
CA ALA A 442 15.92 -3.27 9.34
C ALA A 442 14.64 -4.00 9.80
N ALA A 443 14.02 -3.55 10.90
CA ALA A 443 12.77 -4.13 11.38
C ALA A 443 11.60 -3.84 10.43
N PHE A 444 11.49 -2.62 9.88
CA PHE A 444 10.48 -2.29 8.88
C PHE A 444 10.68 -3.06 7.56
N GLU A 445 11.92 -3.19 7.09
CA GLU A 445 12.24 -3.98 5.89
C GLU A 445 11.88 -5.45 6.08
N GLN A 446 12.14 -6.01 7.27
CA GLN A 446 11.72 -7.36 7.60
C GLN A 446 10.19 -7.50 7.61
N ALA A 447 9.46 -6.55 8.20
CA ALA A 447 8.00 -6.55 8.19
C ALA A 447 7.45 -6.56 6.75
N LEU A 448 7.98 -5.69 5.88
CA LEU A 448 7.56 -5.60 4.48
C LEU A 448 7.99 -6.80 3.62
N THR A 449 9.06 -7.49 4.02
CA THR A 449 9.49 -8.74 3.38
C THR A 449 8.52 -9.89 3.72
N LEU A 450 8.03 -9.94 4.95
CA LEU A 450 7.06 -10.93 5.41
C LEU A 450 5.68 -10.65 4.83
N ASP A 451 5.24 -9.40 4.90
CA ASP A 451 3.97 -8.96 4.29
C ASP A 451 4.09 -7.54 3.72
N ALA A 452 4.25 -7.44 2.41
CA ALA A 452 4.30 -6.16 1.69
C ALA A 452 2.97 -5.36 1.79
N ASN A 453 1.88 -6.01 2.18
CA ASN A 453 0.56 -5.42 2.38
C ASN A 453 0.24 -5.15 3.86
N CYS A 454 1.19 -5.30 4.77
CA CYS A 454 1.03 -4.89 6.16
C CYS A 454 0.85 -3.37 6.21
N HIS A 455 -0.36 -2.93 6.59
CA HIS A 455 -0.70 -1.50 6.66
C HIS A 455 0.17 -0.76 7.67
N GLU A 456 0.36 -1.34 8.86
CA GLU A 456 1.16 -0.79 9.95
C GLU A 456 2.63 -0.61 9.52
N ALA A 457 3.19 -1.61 8.82
CA ALA A 457 4.58 -1.53 8.34
C ALA A 457 4.76 -0.38 7.34
N ASN A 458 3.87 -0.27 6.34
CA ASN A 458 3.92 0.82 5.37
C ASN A 458 3.70 2.18 6.05
N ARG A 459 2.72 2.29 6.95
CA ARG A 459 2.40 3.52 7.63
C ARG A 459 3.52 4.00 8.55
N TYR A 460 4.06 3.12 9.40
CA TYR A 460 5.10 3.47 10.36
C TYR A 460 6.44 3.72 9.69
N TYR A 461 6.76 2.98 8.62
CA TYR A 461 7.99 3.24 7.87
C TYR A 461 7.92 4.59 7.14
N ALA A 462 6.75 5.00 6.66
CA ALA A 462 6.55 6.33 6.11
C ALA A 462 6.80 7.43 7.16
N GLU A 463 6.26 7.30 8.36
CA GLU A 463 6.45 8.22 9.48
C GLU A 463 7.94 8.30 9.87
N PHE A 464 8.63 7.15 9.94
CA PHE A 464 10.07 7.07 10.16
C PHE A 464 10.89 7.78 9.07
N CYS A 465 10.49 7.65 7.80
CA CYS A 465 11.13 8.34 6.68
C CYS A 465 10.95 9.87 6.78
N VAL A 466 9.76 10.36 7.18
CA VAL A 466 9.52 11.79 7.41
C VAL A 466 10.44 12.35 8.47
N THR A 467 10.56 11.66 9.62
CA THR A 467 11.46 12.10 10.71
C THR A 467 12.94 12.09 10.30
N GLY A 468 13.29 11.25 9.32
CA GLY A 468 14.62 11.19 8.71
C GLY A 468 14.86 12.14 7.54
N GLY A 469 13.85 12.96 7.14
CA GLY A 469 13.94 13.85 6.00
C GLY A 469 13.90 13.17 4.64
N GLN A 470 13.48 11.90 4.58
CA GLN A 470 13.40 11.07 3.37
C GLN A 470 11.98 11.15 2.77
N PHE A 471 11.58 12.34 2.33
CA PHE A 471 10.20 12.66 1.96
C PHE A 471 9.69 11.87 0.75
N GLU A 472 10.52 11.57 -0.24
CA GLU A 472 10.15 10.77 -1.42
C GLU A 472 9.82 9.32 -1.02
N PHE A 473 10.62 8.73 -0.12
CA PHE A 473 10.33 7.41 0.44
C PHE A 473 9.06 7.43 1.29
N ALA A 474 8.90 8.47 2.11
CA ALA A 474 7.70 8.66 2.91
C ALA A 474 6.44 8.69 2.04
N ALA A 475 6.46 9.45 0.94
CA ALA A 475 5.35 9.51 -0.02
C ALA A 475 5.01 8.11 -0.56
N THR A 476 6.01 7.33 -0.97
CA THR A 476 5.82 5.97 -1.49
C THR A 476 5.11 5.06 -0.50
N TYR A 477 5.55 5.05 0.76
CA TYR A 477 4.98 4.18 1.78
C TYR A 477 3.60 4.67 2.28
N PHE A 478 3.37 5.99 2.38
CA PHE A 478 2.02 6.51 2.69
C PHE A 478 1.02 6.20 1.58
N MET A 479 1.40 6.35 0.31
CA MET A 479 0.56 5.97 -0.82
C MET A 479 0.21 4.48 -0.74
N ARG A 480 1.19 3.63 -0.41
CA ARG A 480 0.94 2.20 -0.25
C ARG A 480 0.01 1.91 0.93
N ALA A 481 0.21 2.54 2.08
CA ALA A 481 -0.67 2.40 3.24
C ALA A 481 -2.11 2.80 2.89
N MET A 482 -2.28 3.92 2.17
CA MET A 482 -3.57 4.41 1.70
C MET A 482 -4.26 3.45 0.72
N GLU A 483 -3.48 2.72 -0.10
CA GLU A 483 -3.98 1.68 -1.00
C GLU A 483 -4.46 0.45 -0.26
N ILE A 484 -3.68 0.02 0.73
CA ILE A 484 -3.97 -1.16 1.55
C ILE A 484 -5.24 -0.91 2.38
N LYS A 485 -5.40 0.30 2.95
CA LYS A 485 -6.55 0.67 3.77
C LYS A 485 -7.24 1.91 3.19
N PRO A 486 -8.23 1.75 2.28
CA PRO A 486 -8.95 2.87 1.67
C PRO A 486 -9.67 3.79 2.68
N SER A 487 -10.01 3.29 3.87
CA SER A 487 -10.61 4.09 4.95
C SER A 487 -9.58 4.87 5.79
N ASP A 488 -8.29 4.72 5.54
CA ASP A 488 -7.26 5.52 6.24
C ASP A 488 -7.33 6.98 5.78
N TYR A 489 -7.90 7.83 6.62
CA TYR A 489 -7.95 9.29 6.40
C TYR A 489 -6.63 9.97 6.77
N GLY A 490 -5.80 9.34 7.61
CA GLY A 490 -4.57 9.93 8.10
C GLY A 490 -3.42 9.88 7.10
N ALA A 491 -3.25 8.78 6.34
CA ALA A 491 -2.18 8.68 5.35
C ALA A 491 -2.25 9.77 4.27
N PRO A 492 -3.42 10.07 3.66
CA PRO A 492 -3.50 11.19 2.70
C PRO A 492 -3.27 12.56 3.34
N VAL A 493 -3.62 12.79 4.62
CA VAL A 493 -3.24 14.02 5.33
C VAL A 493 -1.72 14.16 5.44
N MET A 494 -1.02 13.07 5.78
CA MET A 494 0.45 13.08 5.83
C MET A 494 1.06 13.34 4.45
N LEU A 495 0.48 12.82 3.38
CA LEU A 495 0.92 13.10 2.01
C LEU A 495 0.79 14.59 1.64
N VAL A 496 -0.22 15.30 2.13
CA VAL A 496 -0.31 16.77 1.95
C VAL A 496 0.95 17.45 2.49
N ASN A 497 1.35 17.11 3.72
CA ASN A 497 2.53 17.70 4.35
C ASN A 497 3.82 17.33 3.61
N VAL A 498 3.96 16.05 3.23
CA VAL A 498 5.11 15.56 2.47
C VAL A 498 5.25 16.27 1.12
N PHE A 499 4.18 16.37 0.33
CA PHE A 499 4.22 17.01 -0.98
C PHE A 499 4.42 18.54 -0.91
N ARG A 500 3.88 19.19 0.12
CA ARG A 500 4.19 20.60 0.39
C ARG A 500 5.67 20.80 0.68
N THR A 501 6.26 19.91 1.48
CA THR A 501 7.71 19.98 1.80
C THR A 501 8.57 19.75 0.55
N LEU A 502 8.14 18.89 -0.37
CA LEU A 502 8.78 18.66 -1.67
C LEU A 502 8.51 19.77 -2.70
N GLY A 503 7.67 20.77 -2.39
CA GLY A 503 7.28 21.85 -3.32
C GLY A 503 6.29 21.41 -4.40
N GLN A 504 5.65 20.25 -4.26
CA GLN A 504 4.72 19.65 -5.21
C GLN A 504 3.28 20.06 -4.85
N GLN A 505 2.90 21.28 -5.18
CA GLN A 505 1.64 21.88 -4.76
C GLN A 505 0.41 21.16 -5.31
N ASN A 506 0.43 20.74 -6.60
CA ASN A 506 -0.69 20.04 -7.24
C ASN A 506 -1.00 18.71 -6.55
N ASP A 507 0.04 17.98 -6.17
CA ASP A 507 -0.09 16.70 -5.47
C ASP A 507 -0.62 16.92 -4.05
N ALA A 508 -0.12 17.93 -3.35
CA ALA A 508 -0.63 18.30 -2.04
C ALA A 508 -2.14 18.61 -2.09
N GLU A 509 -2.61 19.36 -3.11
CA GLU A 509 -4.04 19.66 -3.28
C GLU A 509 -4.87 18.43 -3.62
N LEU A 510 -4.33 17.53 -4.45
CA LEU A 510 -4.98 16.26 -4.79
C LEU A 510 -5.22 15.41 -3.54
N TYR A 511 -4.14 15.16 -2.77
CA TYR A 511 -4.26 14.34 -1.56
C TYR A 511 -5.06 15.04 -0.47
N ALA A 512 -5.11 16.36 -0.44
CA ALA A 512 -6.00 17.10 0.45
C ALA A 512 -7.48 16.81 0.16
N ARG A 513 -7.89 16.75 -1.11
CA ARG A 513 -9.26 16.39 -1.48
C ARG A 513 -9.60 14.95 -1.10
N ILE A 514 -8.69 14.02 -1.34
CA ILE A 514 -8.86 12.61 -0.92
C ILE A 514 -8.95 12.49 0.60
N ALA A 515 -8.09 13.21 1.34
CA ALA A 515 -8.10 13.23 2.79
C ALA A 515 -9.44 13.76 3.33
N LEU A 516 -9.95 14.83 2.73
CA LEU A 516 -11.23 15.43 3.13
C LEU A 516 -12.40 14.48 2.90
N GLU A 517 -12.49 13.84 1.72
CA GLU A 517 -13.53 12.86 1.40
C GLU A 517 -13.55 11.71 2.41
N ARG A 518 -12.37 11.16 2.74
CA ARG A 518 -12.25 10.07 3.73
C ARG A 518 -12.58 10.53 5.14
N ALA A 519 -12.18 11.75 5.51
CA ALA A 519 -12.49 12.31 6.82
C ALA A 519 -13.99 12.60 6.98
N GLU A 520 -14.68 13.05 5.94
CA GLU A 520 -16.14 13.24 5.93
C GLU A 520 -16.87 11.91 6.15
N GLU A 521 -16.44 10.85 5.46
CA GLU A 521 -17.02 9.52 5.64
C GLU A 521 -16.75 8.95 7.03
N GLU A 522 -15.53 9.08 7.55
CA GLU A 522 -15.20 8.68 8.93
C GLU A 522 -16.07 9.40 9.96
N LEU A 523 -16.22 10.73 9.85
CA LEU A 523 -17.03 11.52 10.79
C LEU A 523 -18.54 11.29 10.64
N ARG A 524 -18.99 10.74 9.52
CA ARG A 524 -20.37 10.27 9.35
C ARG A 524 -20.62 9.00 10.16
N LEU A 525 -19.63 8.11 10.23
CA LEU A 525 -19.70 6.84 10.97
C LEU A 525 -19.35 7.02 12.45
N HIS A 526 -18.34 7.85 12.74
CA HIS A 526 -17.74 8.07 14.04
C HIS A 526 -17.71 9.58 14.38
N PRO A 527 -18.87 10.19 14.65
CA PRO A 527 -18.98 11.63 14.90
C PRO A 527 -18.20 12.12 16.13
N GLU A 528 -17.79 11.22 17.01
CA GLU A 528 -16.97 11.46 18.21
C GLU A 528 -15.46 11.42 17.95
N ASN A 529 -15.01 11.18 16.72
CA ASN A 529 -13.59 11.09 16.39
C ASN A 529 -12.96 12.49 16.33
N ALA A 530 -12.46 12.99 17.47
CA ALA A 530 -11.83 14.30 17.58
C ALA A 530 -10.59 14.44 16.68
N ASN A 531 -9.77 13.39 16.58
CA ASN A 531 -8.56 13.41 15.76
C ASN A 531 -8.90 13.54 14.27
N CYS A 532 -9.90 12.81 13.78
CA CYS A 532 -10.36 12.94 12.41
C CYS A 532 -10.88 14.35 12.10
N ALA A 533 -11.68 14.93 13.00
CA ALA A 533 -12.17 16.29 12.85
C ALA A 533 -11.04 17.32 12.81
N CYS A 534 -10.01 17.13 13.62
CA CYS A 534 -8.85 18.04 13.66
C CYS A 534 -7.98 17.93 12.40
N LEU A 535 -7.66 16.72 11.95
CA LEU A 535 -6.91 16.50 10.72
C LEU A 535 -7.67 17.01 9.49
N GLY A 536 -8.99 16.82 9.45
CA GLY A 536 -9.84 17.40 8.41
C GLY A 536 -9.86 18.94 8.44
N ALA A 537 -9.78 19.55 9.63
CA ALA A 537 -9.67 21.01 9.76
C ALA A 537 -8.36 21.55 9.16
N ILE A 538 -7.22 20.87 9.34
CA ILE A 538 -5.94 21.21 8.70
C ILE A 538 -6.10 21.20 7.18
N VAL A 539 -6.69 20.13 6.65
CA VAL A 539 -6.89 19.97 5.20
C VAL A 539 -7.80 21.06 4.64
N LEU A 540 -8.91 21.37 5.32
CA LEU A 540 -9.81 22.45 4.94
C LEU A 540 -9.12 23.82 4.96
N ALA A 541 -8.29 24.09 5.99
CA ALA A 541 -7.50 25.31 6.07
C ALA A 541 -6.49 25.42 4.91
N PHE A 542 -5.83 24.31 4.57
CA PHE A 542 -4.92 24.24 3.43
C PHE A 542 -5.63 24.50 2.09
N LEU A 543 -6.84 23.96 1.90
CA LEU A 543 -7.68 24.17 0.72
C LEU A 543 -8.32 25.58 0.68
N GLY A 544 -8.13 26.43 1.70
CA GLY A 544 -8.71 27.76 1.78
C GLY A 544 -10.17 27.82 2.26
N GLU A 545 -10.75 26.71 2.70
CA GLU A 545 -12.12 26.61 3.20
C GLU A 545 -12.22 27.03 4.69
N ARG A 546 -11.87 28.30 4.95
CA ARG A 546 -11.65 28.84 6.31
C ARG A 546 -12.82 28.62 7.29
N ASP A 547 -14.06 28.86 6.87
CA ASP A 547 -15.24 28.73 7.73
C ASP A 547 -15.52 27.27 8.11
N ARG A 548 -15.29 26.36 7.19
CA ARG A 548 -15.42 24.92 7.46
C ARG A 548 -14.30 24.43 8.37
N ALA A 549 -13.08 24.88 8.13
CA ALA A 549 -11.91 24.56 8.96
C ALA A 549 -12.15 24.97 10.41
N ALA A 550 -12.62 26.20 10.65
CA ALA A 550 -12.95 26.69 11.99
C ALA A 550 -14.03 25.84 12.69
N LYS A 551 -15.10 25.49 11.98
CA LYS A 551 -16.19 24.64 12.54
C LYS A 551 -15.70 23.23 12.91
N TRP A 552 -14.86 22.63 12.09
CA TRP A 552 -14.32 21.30 12.36
C TRP A 552 -13.32 21.34 13.52
N LEU A 553 -12.53 22.39 13.60
CA LEU A 553 -11.60 22.63 14.71
C LEU A 553 -12.34 22.83 16.03
N ASP A 554 -13.38 23.68 16.06
CA ASP A 554 -14.21 23.89 17.25
C ASP A 554 -14.86 22.57 17.72
N ARG A 555 -15.34 21.77 16.77
CA ARG A 555 -15.89 20.43 17.06
C ARG A 555 -14.84 19.52 17.70
N SER A 556 -13.63 19.45 17.13
CA SER A 556 -12.54 18.63 17.64
C SER A 556 -12.17 19.00 19.07
N LEU A 557 -11.97 20.30 19.32
CA LEU A 557 -11.64 20.84 20.64
C LEU A 557 -12.79 20.66 21.65
N ALA A 558 -14.05 20.63 21.21
CA ALA A 558 -15.19 20.36 22.09
C ALA A 558 -15.28 18.88 22.48
N ILE A 559 -14.85 17.95 21.61
CA ILE A 559 -14.86 16.50 21.89
C ILE A 559 -13.72 16.15 22.85
N ASP A 560 -12.48 16.54 22.56
CA ASP A 560 -11.32 16.23 23.41
C ASP A 560 -10.32 17.40 23.47
N PRO A 561 -10.57 18.38 24.37
CA PRO A 561 -9.71 19.57 24.49
C PRO A 561 -8.33 19.28 25.08
N ASN A 562 -8.16 18.14 25.75
CA ASN A 562 -6.94 17.78 26.47
C ASN A 562 -6.05 16.79 25.68
N ASP A 563 -6.53 16.31 24.55
CA ASP A 563 -5.72 15.42 23.70
C ASP A 563 -4.54 16.19 23.10
N ILE A 564 -3.33 15.69 23.34
CA ILE A 564 -2.07 16.34 22.93
C ILE A 564 -1.95 16.49 21.41
N ASN A 565 -2.50 15.54 20.62
CA ASN A 565 -2.51 15.62 19.17
C ASN A 565 -3.56 16.60 18.65
N VAL A 566 -4.73 16.62 19.28
CA VAL A 566 -5.77 17.61 18.97
C VAL A 566 -5.21 19.02 19.20
N GLN A 567 -4.49 19.25 20.30
CA GLN A 567 -3.85 20.55 20.58
C GLN A 567 -2.79 20.91 19.53
N TYR A 568 -1.92 19.96 19.15
CA TYR A 568 -0.91 20.18 18.14
C TYR A 568 -1.53 20.49 16.77
N ASN A 569 -2.46 19.65 16.32
CA ASN A 569 -3.13 19.80 15.03
C ASN A 569 -4.01 21.07 15.00
N ALA A 570 -4.57 21.48 16.14
CA ALA A 570 -5.25 22.77 16.27
C ALA A 570 -4.29 23.95 16.08
N ALA A 571 -3.07 23.86 16.61
CA ALA A 571 -2.05 24.87 16.39
C ALA A 571 -1.64 24.94 14.91
N CYS A 572 -1.50 23.80 14.20
CA CYS A 572 -1.30 23.75 12.75
C CYS A 572 -2.44 24.47 12.00
N THR A 573 -3.69 24.15 12.35
CA THR A 573 -4.87 24.76 11.73
C THR A 573 -4.87 26.28 11.92
N TYR A 574 -4.64 26.77 13.15
CA TYR A 574 -4.56 28.21 13.41
C TYR A 574 -3.42 28.89 12.64
N ALA A 575 -2.26 28.24 12.50
CA ALA A 575 -1.15 28.77 11.71
C ALA A 575 -1.54 28.93 10.23
N LEU A 576 -2.20 27.94 9.64
CA LEU A 576 -2.70 27.98 8.26
C LEU A 576 -3.83 29.03 8.08
N LEU A 577 -4.65 29.26 9.09
CA LEU A 577 -5.68 30.30 9.10
C LEU A 577 -5.11 31.71 9.34
N GLY A 578 -3.81 31.86 9.66
CA GLY A 578 -3.17 33.14 9.98
C GLY A 578 -3.44 33.65 11.38
N GLU A 579 -3.99 32.81 12.27
CA GLU A 579 -4.26 33.11 13.68
C GLU A 579 -3.04 32.77 14.55
N PHE A 580 -1.93 33.45 14.31
CA PHE A 580 -0.59 33.09 14.79
C PHE A 580 -0.48 33.08 16.32
N GLU A 581 -1.11 34.03 17.02
CA GLU A 581 -1.06 34.08 18.49
C GLU A 581 -1.73 32.84 19.11
N ARG A 582 -2.90 32.46 18.61
CA ARG A 582 -3.60 31.25 19.07
C ARG A 582 -2.81 29.98 18.81
N SER A 583 -2.17 29.90 17.62
CA SER A 583 -1.28 28.80 17.29
C SER A 583 -0.12 28.69 18.28
N ILE A 584 0.55 29.80 18.57
CA ILE A 584 1.71 29.82 19.47
C ILE A 584 1.31 29.54 20.92
N ASP A 585 0.17 30.06 21.40
CA ASP A 585 -0.34 29.78 22.75
C ASP A 585 -0.56 28.26 22.96
N LEU A 586 -1.12 27.57 21.97
CA LEU A 586 -1.27 26.12 22.01
C LEU A 586 0.09 25.40 21.99
N LEU A 587 1.03 25.84 21.16
CA LEU A 587 2.37 25.23 21.08
C LEU A 587 3.16 25.41 22.38
N GLU A 588 3.05 26.54 23.06
CA GLU A 588 3.67 26.79 24.37
C GLU A 588 3.12 25.84 25.45
N ALA A 589 1.81 25.55 25.41
CA ALA A 589 1.18 24.61 26.32
C ALA A 589 1.50 23.15 25.97
N TRP A 590 1.63 22.84 24.67
CA TRP A 590 1.87 21.51 24.14
C TRP A 590 3.32 21.04 24.32
N LEU A 591 4.31 21.90 24.05
CA LEU A 591 5.72 21.53 23.96
C LEU A 591 6.28 20.83 25.23
N PRO A 592 5.92 21.22 26.47
CA PRO A 592 6.38 20.51 27.65
C PRO A 592 5.90 19.05 27.74
N GLN A 593 4.76 18.73 27.11
CA GLN A 593 4.11 17.43 27.11
C GLN A 593 4.53 16.57 25.93
N ALA A 594 5.13 17.17 24.88
CA ALA A 594 5.50 16.49 23.64
C ALA A 594 6.66 15.51 23.85
N GLY A 595 6.53 14.29 23.32
CA GLY A 595 7.62 13.32 23.24
C GLY A 595 8.70 13.72 22.22
N ALA A 596 9.83 13.03 22.26
CA ALA A 596 11.01 13.38 21.42
C ALA A 596 10.67 13.35 19.91
N GLU A 597 9.92 12.38 19.45
CA GLU A 597 9.51 12.25 18.05
C GLU A 597 8.62 13.41 17.60
N MET A 598 7.61 13.77 18.40
CA MET A 598 6.73 14.90 18.11
C MET A 598 7.46 16.24 18.11
N ARG A 599 8.49 16.38 18.94
CA ARG A 599 9.38 17.56 18.92
C ARG A 599 10.21 17.63 17.63
N LEU A 600 10.69 16.48 17.15
CA LEU A 600 11.43 16.39 15.88
C LEU A 600 10.49 16.68 14.69
N TRP A 601 9.26 16.16 14.73
CA TRP A 601 8.22 16.47 13.75
C TRP A 601 7.94 17.97 13.70
N PHE A 602 7.63 18.59 14.83
CA PHE A 602 7.37 20.03 14.96
C PHE A 602 8.47 20.91 14.34
N LYS A 603 9.73 20.51 14.51
CA LYS A 603 10.89 21.25 13.94
C LYS A 603 10.81 21.35 12.42
N ASN A 604 10.28 20.32 11.74
CA ASN A 604 10.28 20.19 10.29
C ASN A 604 8.89 20.43 9.66
N ASP A 605 7.86 20.65 10.47
CA ASP A 605 6.48 20.74 9.98
C ASP A 605 6.26 21.98 9.13
N SER A 606 5.78 21.77 7.89
CA SER A 606 5.51 22.81 6.91
C SER A 606 4.28 23.67 7.25
N ASP A 607 3.39 23.22 8.13
CA ASP A 607 2.20 23.96 8.54
C ASP A 607 2.57 25.27 9.26
N PHE A 608 3.72 25.29 9.92
CA PHE A 608 4.22 26.47 10.61
C PHE A 608 5.10 27.39 9.75
N ALA A 609 5.18 27.18 8.44
CA ALA A 609 6.03 28.00 7.56
C ALA A 609 5.73 29.50 7.69
N SER A 610 4.46 29.89 7.79
CA SER A 610 4.00 31.28 7.91
C SER A 610 4.31 31.92 9.27
N VAL A 611 4.45 31.14 10.34
CA VAL A 611 4.68 31.61 11.70
C VAL A 611 6.16 31.50 12.13
N ARG A 612 7.01 30.85 11.32
CA ARG A 612 8.42 30.60 11.66
C ARG A 612 9.22 31.86 12.02
N SER A 613 8.93 33.02 11.42
CA SER A 613 9.62 34.28 11.72
C SER A 613 9.14 34.96 13.00
N HIS A 614 8.07 34.46 13.63
CA HIS A 614 7.51 35.04 14.84
C HIS A 614 8.46 34.88 16.04
N PRO A 615 8.75 35.94 16.85
CA PRO A 615 9.74 35.86 17.93
C PRO A 615 9.45 34.81 19.00
N ARG A 616 8.17 34.60 19.36
CA ARG A 616 7.76 33.57 20.31
C ARG A 616 7.98 32.16 19.73
N TYR A 617 7.68 31.97 18.44
CA TYR A 617 7.90 30.68 17.77
C TYR A 617 9.41 30.33 17.71
N GLN A 618 10.26 31.29 17.43
CA GLN A 618 11.71 31.11 17.46
C GLN A 618 12.24 30.68 18.85
N LYS A 619 11.65 31.19 19.93
CA LYS A 619 11.96 30.71 21.29
C LYS A 619 11.57 29.24 21.49
N LEU A 620 10.41 28.81 20.96
CA LEU A 620 10.01 27.40 21.02
C LEU A 620 11.01 26.48 20.30
N LEU A 621 11.50 26.89 19.12
CA LEU A 621 12.54 26.14 18.41
C LEU A 621 13.88 26.06 19.16
N GLN A 622 14.23 27.10 19.94
CA GLN A 622 15.44 27.08 20.79
C GLN A 622 15.31 26.07 21.96
N LEU A 623 14.11 25.82 22.45
CA LEU A 623 13.86 24.82 23.51
C LEU A 623 13.96 23.38 23.02
N LEU A 624 14.07 23.17 21.70
CA LEU A 624 14.27 21.85 21.08
C LEU A 624 15.75 21.46 20.91
N GLN A 625 16.64 22.40 21.15
CA GLN A 625 18.09 22.18 21.08
C GLN A 625 18.62 21.62 22.40
#